data_6ac6bfbce004ba4044b03066e174808d
#
_entry.id   6ac6bfbce004ba4044b03066e174808d
#
_cell.length_a   1.000
_cell.length_b   1.000
_cell.length_c   1.000
_cell.angle_alpha   90.00
_cell.angle_beta   90.00
_cell.angle_gamma   90.00
#
_symmetry.space_group_name_H-M   'P 1'
#
loop_
_entity.id
_entity.type
_entity.pdbx_description
1 polymer ?
#
loop_
_entity_poly.entity_id
_entity_poly.type
_entity_poly.pdbx_seq_one_letter_code
_entity_poly.pdbx_strand_id
1 'polypeptide(L)'
;MLIVSIPDLDGFDEETGTFVSMPGGILHLEHNLVALSKWESITHKHLIGNDKVTPEEMALYIKCMITDEEYDPSLLDRIPPPEVERISAYMADTMTATTIRETGGESGSGEYTSSELIYYWMIACQIPFECEKWHINRLLTLIRVCNQKNQPDKKM
;
A
#
# COMPACT_ATOMS: atom_id res chain seq x y z
N MET A 1 0.34 8.55 5.89
CA MET A 1 0.88 7.51 6.79
C MET A 1 -0.20 7.01 7.73
N LEU A 2 -0.35 5.70 7.84
CA LEU A 2 -1.30 5.08 8.77
C LEU A 2 -0.57 4.64 10.03
N ILE A 3 -1.14 4.93 11.18
CA ILE A 3 -0.61 4.49 12.46
C ILE A 3 -1.49 3.34 12.96
N VAL A 4 -0.86 2.20 13.19
CA VAL A 4 -1.53 0.97 13.66
C VAL A 4 -1.10 0.71 15.10
N SER A 5 -2.07 0.60 15.99
CA SER A 5 -1.83 0.32 17.41
C SER A 5 -2.13 -1.13 17.71
N ILE A 6 -1.19 -1.80 18.34
CA ILE A 6 -1.34 -3.19 18.76
C ILE A 6 -1.31 -3.20 20.29
N PRO A 7 -2.38 -3.70 20.95
CA PRO A 7 -2.44 -3.69 22.41
C PRO A 7 -1.50 -4.71 23.03
N ASP A 8 -1.19 -4.48 24.30
CA ASP A 8 -0.47 -5.47 25.09
C ASP A 8 -1.32 -6.74 25.21
N LEU A 9 -0.66 -7.88 25.13
CA LEU A 9 -1.30 -9.18 25.31
C LEU A 9 -0.85 -9.77 26.63
N ASP A 10 -1.79 -9.91 27.57
CA ASP A 10 -1.56 -10.58 28.83
C ASP A 10 -2.14 -11.99 28.74
N GLY A 11 -1.33 -13.00 29.02
CA GLY A 11 -1.73 -14.39 29.03
C GLY A 11 -1.22 -15.09 30.26
N PHE A 12 -1.86 -16.20 30.58
CA PHE A 12 -1.43 -17.09 31.69
C PHE A 12 -0.92 -18.40 31.09
N ASP A 13 0.33 -18.73 31.39
CA ASP A 13 0.92 -19.99 30.95
C ASP A 13 0.62 -21.04 32.04
N GLU A 14 -0.26 -21.98 31.73
CA GLU A 14 -0.65 -23.04 32.66
C GLU A 14 0.50 -24.01 32.94
N GLU A 15 1.43 -24.20 32.01
CA GLU A 15 2.56 -25.11 32.18
C GLU A 15 3.57 -24.59 33.20
N THR A 16 3.82 -23.28 33.19
CA THR A 16 4.78 -22.65 34.11
C THR A 16 4.13 -21.98 35.32
N GLY A 17 2.80 -21.82 35.29
CA GLY A 17 2.05 -21.11 36.35
C GLY A 17 2.37 -19.61 36.39
N THR A 18 2.86 -19.03 35.33
CA THR A 18 3.27 -17.62 35.27
C THR A 18 2.41 -16.82 34.30
N PHE A 19 2.21 -15.54 34.64
CA PHE A 19 1.65 -14.60 33.67
C PHE A 19 2.70 -14.25 32.62
N VAL A 20 2.31 -14.36 31.36
CA VAL A 20 3.12 -13.94 30.23
C VAL A 20 2.53 -12.65 29.70
N SER A 21 3.28 -11.56 29.73
CA SER A 21 2.88 -10.30 29.12
C SER A 21 3.72 -10.08 27.88
N MET A 22 3.03 -9.91 26.74
CA MET A 22 3.66 -9.50 25.50
C MET A 22 3.33 -8.02 25.25
N PRO A 23 4.34 -7.14 25.25
CA PRO A 23 4.07 -5.72 25.04
C PRO A 23 3.52 -5.49 23.64
N GLY A 24 2.56 -4.60 23.56
CA GLY A 24 2.07 -4.09 22.29
C GLY A 24 3.02 -3.05 21.71
N GLY A 25 2.57 -2.36 20.69
CA GLY A 25 3.37 -1.33 20.05
C GLY A 25 2.60 -0.60 18.98
N ILE A 26 3.30 0.29 18.34
CA ILE A 26 2.77 1.13 17.27
C ILE A 26 3.60 0.85 16.02
N LEU A 27 2.92 0.61 14.90
CA LEU A 27 3.54 0.46 13.59
C LEU A 27 3.10 1.62 12.69
N HIS A 28 4.03 2.11 11.89
CA HIS A 28 3.78 3.16 10.91
C HIS A 28 3.82 2.54 9.52
N LEU A 29 2.73 2.67 8.79
CA LEU A 29 2.57 2.06 7.48
C LEU A 29 2.41 3.12 6.39
N GLU A 30 3.07 2.89 5.26
CA GLU A 30 2.95 3.70 4.06
C GLU A 30 2.58 2.81 2.88
N HIS A 31 1.45 3.10 2.24
CA HIS A 31 1.04 2.44 1.02
C HIS A 31 1.57 3.24 -0.17
N ASN A 32 2.84 3.02 -0.49
CA ASN A 32 3.55 3.81 -1.48
C ASN A 32 4.28 2.91 -2.49
N LEU A 33 4.90 3.56 -3.47
CA LEU A 33 5.59 2.84 -4.54
C LEU A 33 6.80 2.06 -4.04
N VAL A 34 7.45 2.54 -2.99
CA VAL A 34 8.59 1.85 -2.38
C VAL A 34 8.15 0.53 -1.78
N ALA A 35 7.02 0.52 -1.04
CA ALA A 35 6.46 -0.71 -0.46
C ALA A 35 6.05 -1.69 -1.55
N LEU A 36 5.40 -1.20 -2.60
CA LEU A 36 5.00 -2.03 -3.74
C LEU A 36 6.19 -2.67 -4.42
N SER A 37 7.23 -1.89 -4.66
CA SER A 37 8.45 -2.37 -5.31
C SER A 37 9.13 -3.48 -4.49
N LYS A 38 9.19 -3.33 -3.16
CA LYS A 38 9.73 -4.36 -2.28
C LYS A 38 8.94 -5.65 -2.39
N TRP A 39 7.61 -5.56 -2.34
CA TRP A 39 6.73 -6.73 -2.41
C TRP A 39 6.88 -7.45 -3.75
N GLU A 40 6.88 -6.70 -4.84
CA GLU A 40 7.04 -7.28 -6.18
C GLU A 40 8.39 -7.98 -6.35
N SER A 41 9.45 -7.42 -5.74
CA SER A 41 10.79 -8.03 -5.81
C SER A 41 10.87 -9.37 -5.07
N ILE A 42 10.00 -9.57 -4.09
CA ILE A 42 9.96 -10.80 -3.29
C ILE A 42 9.03 -11.82 -3.93
N THR A 43 7.83 -11.41 -4.33
CA THR A 43 6.80 -12.32 -4.82
C THR A 43 6.87 -12.57 -6.32
N HIS A 44 7.48 -11.64 -7.08
CA HIS A 44 7.48 -11.63 -8.54
C HIS A 44 6.06 -11.62 -9.13
N LYS A 45 5.12 -11.02 -8.41
CA LYS A 45 3.72 -10.92 -8.78
C LYS A 45 3.25 -9.47 -8.78
N HIS A 46 2.13 -9.24 -9.44
CA HIS A 46 1.47 -7.93 -9.42
C HIS A 46 0.51 -7.84 -8.24
N LEU A 47 0.48 -6.69 -7.57
CA LEU A 47 -0.50 -6.40 -6.52
C LEU A 47 -1.67 -5.58 -7.08
N ILE A 48 -1.35 -4.54 -7.84
CA ILE A 48 -2.37 -3.62 -8.38
C ILE A 48 -3.13 -4.31 -9.49
N GLY A 49 -4.46 -4.35 -9.35
CA GLY A 49 -5.33 -4.99 -10.33
C GLY A 49 -5.40 -6.50 -10.24
N ASN A 50 -4.70 -7.11 -9.29
CA ASN A 50 -4.67 -8.55 -9.12
C ASN A 50 -5.63 -8.97 -8.00
N ASP A 51 -6.71 -9.67 -8.35
CA ASP A 51 -7.70 -10.14 -7.40
C ASP A 51 -7.37 -11.54 -6.85
N LYS A 52 -6.24 -12.12 -7.26
CA LYS A 52 -5.80 -13.47 -6.85
C LYS A 52 -4.70 -13.43 -5.79
N VAL A 53 -4.50 -12.29 -5.15
CA VAL A 53 -3.52 -12.19 -4.07
C VAL A 53 -4.01 -12.99 -2.87
N THR A 54 -3.16 -13.90 -2.38
CA THR A 54 -3.51 -14.72 -1.22
C THR A 54 -3.41 -13.93 0.08
N PRO A 55 -4.07 -14.39 1.18
CA PRO A 55 -3.91 -13.74 2.48
C PRO A 55 -2.46 -13.67 2.94
N GLU A 56 -1.66 -14.69 2.67
CA GLU A 56 -0.23 -14.71 3.03
C GLU A 56 0.55 -13.67 2.25
N GLU A 57 0.25 -13.52 0.97
CA GLU A 57 0.88 -12.51 0.12
C GLU A 57 0.49 -11.11 0.56
N MET A 58 -0.76 -10.92 0.98
CA MET A 58 -1.22 -9.63 1.52
C MET A 58 -0.55 -9.32 2.85
N ALA A 59 -0.39 -10.33 3.72
CA ALA A 59 0.33 -10.16 4.99
C ALA A 59 1.78 -9.72 4.74
N LEU A 60 2.42 -10.28 3.73
CA LEU A 60 3.76 -9.87 3.32
C LEU A 60 3.77 -8.42 2.83
N TYR A 61 2.74 -8.00 2.10
CA TYR A 61 2.62 -6.61 1.67
C TYR A 61 2.51 -5.65 2.85
N ILE A 62 1.70 -5.99 3.84
CA ILE A 62 1.57 -5.19 5.06
C ILE A 62 2.95 -5.02 5.71
N LYS A 63 3.73 -6.09 5.76
CA LYS A 63 5.10 -6.03 6.28
C LYS A 63 5.96 -5.07 5.45
N CYS A 64 5.83 -5.08 4.14
CA CYS A 64 6.56 -4.16 3.26
C CYS A 64 6.14 -2.69 3.46
N MET A 65 4.92 -2.45 3.94
CA MET A 65 4.41 -1.10 4.22
C MET A 65 5.03 -0.47 5.47
N ILE A 66 5.59 -1.28 6.38
CA ILE A 66 6.12 -0.79 7.65
C ILE A 66 7.36 0.06 7.38
N THR A 67 7.34 1.30 7.90
CA THR A 67 8.45 2.23 7.76
C THR A 67 9.38 2.26 8.97
N ASP A 68 8.96 1.66 10.07
CA ASP A 68 9.77 1.60 11.29
C ASP A 68 11.05 0.78 11.02
N GLU A 69 12.19 1.33 11.39
CA GLU A 69 13.48 0.65 11.21
C GLU A 69 13.60 -0.55 12.15
N GLU A 70 13.10 -0.40 13.37
CA GLU A 70 13.12 -1.44 14.38
C GLU A 70 11.72 -1.64 14.95
N TYR A 71 11.24 -2.86 14.95
CA TYR A 71 9.97 -3.24 15.56
C TYR A 71 9.99 -4.72 15.87
N ASP A 72 9.13 -5.14 16.81
CA ASP A 72 8.97 -6.56 17.15
C ASP A 72 8.14 -7.25 16.05
N PRO A 73 8.72 -8.21 15.31
CA PRO A 73 7.98 -8.90 14.25
C PRO A 73 6.73 -9.65 14.74
N SER A 74 6.65 -10.01 16.02
CA SER A 74 5.49 -10.68 16.58
C SER A 74 4.24 -9.79 16.57
N LEU A 75 4.41 -8.46 16.49
CA LEU A 75 3.29 -7.53 16.41
C LEU A 75 2.44 -7.78 15.16
N LEU A 76 3.06 -8.23 14.07
CA LEU A 76 2.34 -8.51 12.81
C LEU A 76 1.32 -9.63 12.98
N ASP A 77 1.61 -10.60 13.84
CA ASP A 77 0.70 -11.73 14.09
C ASP A 77 -0.44 -11.38 15.03
N ARG A 78 -0.38 -10.20 15.65
CA ARG A 78 -1.32 -9.75 16.67
C ARG A 78 -2.10 -8.51 16.29
N ILE A 79 -2.12 -8.15 15.01
CA ILE A 79 -2.88 -6.98 14.55
C ILE A 79 -4.37 -7.26 14.77
N PRO A 80 -5.09 -6.43 15.56
CA PRO A 80 -6.51 -6.67 15.81
C PRO A 80 -7.35 -6.53 14.54
N PRO A 81 -8.47 -7.26 14.41
CA PRO A 81 -9.34 -7.14 13.24
C PRO A 81 -9.77 -5.71 12.89
N PRO A 82 -10.12 -4.82 13.86
CA PRO A 82 -10.42 -3.43 13.52
C PRO A 82 -9.25 -2.70 12.85
N GLU A 83 -8.02 -3.00 13.25
CA GLU A 83 -6.83 -2.40 12.64
C GLU A 83 -6.60 -2.96 11.23
N VAL A 84 -6.89 -4.23 10.99
CA VAL A 84 -6.83 -4.82 9.65
C VAL A 84 -7.81 -4.11 8.72
N GLU A 85 -9.03 -3.82 9.19
CA GLU A 85 -10.02 -3.06 8.42
C GLU A 85 -9.51 -1.65 8.11
N ARG A 86 -8.87 -1.00 9.07
CA ARG A 86 -8.28 0.33 8.86
C ARG A 86 -7.17 0.30 7.82
N ILE A 87 -6.34 -0.74 7.82
CA ILE A 87 -5.30 -0.92 6.80
C ILE A 87 -5.92 -1.04 5.42
N SER A 88 -6.95 -1.89 5.28
CA SER A 88 -7.64 -2.08 4.01
C SER A 88 -8.29 -0.79 3.52
N ALA A 89 -8.94 -0.06 4.42
CA ALA A 89 -9.56 1.22 4.08
C ALA A 89 -8.52 2.25 3.65
N TYR A 90 -7.37 2.28 4.33
CA TYR A 90 -6.27 3.18 3.97
C TYR A 90 -5.70 2.86 2.58
N MET A 91 -5.54 1.58 2.27
CA MET A 91 -5.06 1.17 0.95
C MET A 91 -6.04 1.55 -0.16
N ALA A 92 -7.33 1.52 0.12
CA ALA A 92 -8.38 1.85 -0.84
C ALA A 92 -8.70 3.34 -0.92
N ASP A 93 -8.20 4.15 0.02
CA ASP A 93 -8.47 5.58 0.05
C ASP A 93 -7.86 6.27 -1.18
N THR A 94 -8.65 7.12 -1.82
CA THR A 94 -8.17 7.86 -3.00
C THR A 94 -7.11 8.90 -2.64
N MET A 95 -7.10 9.37 -1.40
CA MET A 95 -6.14 10.36 -0.87
C MET A 95 -6.06 11.65 -1.68
N THR A 96 -7.11 11.98 -2.41
CA THR A 96 -7.12 13.15 -3.28
C THR A 96 -8.53 13.72 -3.40
N ALA A 97 -8.61 15.02 -3.62
CA ALA A 97 -9.85 15.70 -3.96
C ALA A 97 -10.14 15.68 -5.46
N THR A 98 -9.16 15.30 -6.27
CA THR A 98 -9.31 15.28 -7.72
C THR A 98 -10.23 14.17 -8.17
N THR A 99 -11.26 14.51 -8.93
CA THR A 99 -12.14 13.55 -9.56
C THR A 99 -11.82 13.48 -11.05
N ILE A 100 -11.46 12.29 -11.52
CA ILE A 100 -11.19 12.08 -12.92
C ILE A 100 -12.42 11.45 -13.54
N ARG A 101 -12.99 12.12 -14.53
CA ARG A 101 -14.07 11.54 -15.32
C ARG A 101 -13.46 10.51 -16.25
N GLU A 102 -13.86 9.27 -16.06
CA GLU A 102 -13.57 8.24 -17.04
C GLU A 102 -14.42 8.54 -18.28
N THR A 103 -13.81 9.15 -19.25
CA THR A 103 -14.41 9.27 -20.56
C THR A 103 -14.20 7.94 -21.26
N GLY A 104 -15.17 7.03 -21.14
CA GLY A 104 -15.38 5.86 -22.00
C GLY A 104 -14.18 5.16 -22.62
N GLY A 105 -13.02 5.46 -22.15
CA GLY A 105 -11.81 4.80 -22.61
C GLY A 105 -11.77 3.39 -22.04
N GLU A 106 -11.58 2.47 -22.90
CA GLU A 106 -11.43 1.09 -22.53
C GLU A 106 -10.37 0.93 -21.45
N SER A 107 -10.81 0.73 -20.23
CA SER A 107 -9.97 0.16 -19.20
C SER A 107 -9.80 -1.32 -19.54
N GLY A 108 -9.20 -1.65 -20.63
CA GLY A 108 -9.46 -2.97 -21.11
C GLY A 108 -8.27 -3.82 -21.48
N SER A 109 -7.07 -3.42 -21.17
CA SER A 109 -5.96 -4.24 -21.62
C SER A 109 -5.64 -5.41 -20.70
N GLY A 110 -6.30 -5.58 -19.57
CA GLY A 110 -5.97 -6.67 -18.65
C GLY A 110 -4.51 -6.69 -18.22
N GLU A 111 -3.79 -5.62 -18.49
CA GLU A 111 -2.42 -5.51 -18.08
C GLU A 111 -2.35 -5.08 -16.61
N TYR A 112 -1.61 -5.85 -15.85
CA TYR A 112 -1.33 -5.51 -14.47
C TYR A 112 -0.30 -4.37 -14.42
N THR A 113 -0.50 -3.47 -13.48
CA THR A 113 0.40 -2.33 -13.28
C THR A 113 1.51 -2.71 -12.32
N SER A 114 2.75 -2.67 -12.77
CA SER A 114 3.92 -2.91 -11.95
C SER A 114 4.49 -1.60 -11.40
N SER A 115 5.34 -1.70 -10.38
CA SER A 115 6.04 -0.54 -9.86
C SER A 115 6.95 0.10 -10.91
N GLU A 116 7.65 -0.71 -11.71
CA GLU A 116 8.52 -0.19 -12.77
C GLU A 116 7.72 0.61 -13.81
N LEU A 117 6.50 0.15 -14.12
CA LEU A 117 5.64 0.88 -15.05
C LEU A 117 5.23 2.23 -14.48
N ILE A 118 4.93 2.28 -13.17
CA ILE A 118 4.59 3.54 -12.51
C ILE A 118 5.81 4.47 -12.49
N TYR A 119 7.00 3.97 -12.22
CA TYR A 119 8.22 4.76 -12.30
C TYR A 119 8.45 5.30 -13.71
N TYR A 120 8.19 4.48 -14.74
CA TYR A 120 8.26 4.94 -16.11
C TYR A 120 7.31 6.11 -16.37
N TRP A 121 6.07 6.00 -15.90
CA TRP A 121 5.10 7.09 -16.06
C TRP A 121 5.55 8.36 -15.33
N MET A 122 6.17 8.22 -14.17
CA MET A 122 6.74 9.37 -13.44
C MET A 122 7.81 10.06 -14.27
N ILE A 123 8.70 9.30 -14.88
CA ILE A 123 9.76 9.84 -15.75
C ILE A 123 9.15 10.53 -16.95
N ALA A 124 8.19 9.89 -17.61
CA ALA A 124 7.53 10.44 -18.78
C ALA A 124 6.77 11.74 -18.48
N CYS A 125 6.19 11.85 -17.28
CA CYS A 125 5.45 13.03 -16.84
C CYS A 125 6.35 14.05 -16.14
N GLN A 126 7.64 13.79 -16.00
CA GLN A 126 8.60 14.63 -15.29
C GLN A 126 8.22 14.82 -13.81
N ILE A 127 7.70 13.79 -13.20
CA ILE A 127 7.33 13.81 -11.78
C ILE A 127 8.58 13.50 -10.94
N PRO A 128 8.89 14.31 -9.91
CA PRO A 128 10.04 14.04 -9.05
C PRO A 128 9.92 12.67 -8.37
N PHE A 129 11.02 11.95 -8.26
CA PHE A 129 11.02 10.64 -7.59
C PHE A 129 10.62 10.70 -6.12
N GLU A 130 10.73 11.87 -5.49
CA GLU A 130 10.24 12.07 -4.12
C GLU A 130 8.77 11.67 -3.96
N CYS A 131 8.00 11.77 -5.04
CA CYS A 131 6.59 11.39 -5.04
C CYS A 131 6.38 9.87 -4.93
N GLU A 132 7.43 9.07 -5.03
CA GLU A 132 7.36 7.63 -4.76
C GLU A 132 6.90 7.32 -3.34
N LYS A 133 7.08 8.26 -2.42
CA LYS A 133 6.66 8.14 -1.02
C LYS A 133 5.21 8.55 -0.79
N TRP A 134 4.55 9.06 -1.81
CA TRP A 134 3.14 9.39 -1.72
C TRP A 134 2.30 8.11 -1.68
N HIS A 135 1.11 8.22 -1.09
CA HIS A 135 0.13 7.14 -1.22
C HIS A 135 -0.06 6.80 -2.70
N ILE A 136 -0.06 5.50 -3.03
CA ILE A 136 -0.10 5.06 -4.43
C ILE A 136 -1.28 5.66 -5.19
N ASN A 137 -2.46 5.69 -4.59
CA ASN A 137 -3.66 6.21 -5.25
C ASN A 137 -3.52 7.70 -5.58
N ARG A 138 -2.89 8.47 -4.70
CA ARG A 138 -2.61 9.87 -4.95
C ARG A 138 -1.61 10.05 -6.10
N LEU A 139 -0.57 9.24 -6.12
CA LEU A 139 0.43 9.28 -7.18
C LEU A 139 -0.18 8.90 -8.53
N LEU A 140 -0.98 7.84 -8.57
CA LEU A 140 -1.66 7.43 -9.81
C LEU A 140 -2.60 8.51 -10.30
N THR A 141 -3.28 9.21 -9.40
CA THR A 141 -4.14 10.34 -9.77
C THR A 141 -3.32 11.46 -10.39
N LEU A 142 -2.17 11.80 -9.82
CA LEU A 142 -1.28 12.81 -10.41
C LEU A 142 -0.84 12.41 -11.81
N ILE A 143 -0.47 11.15 -12.00
CA ILE A 143 -0.07 10.64 -13.32
C ILE A 143 -1.21 10.80 -14.33
N ARG A 144 -2.46 10.46 -13.93
CA ARG A 144 -3.63 10.63 -14.78
C ARG A 144 -3.86 12.09 -15.14
N VAL A 145 -3.70 13.00 -14.17
CA VAL A 145 -3.82 14.45 -14.44
C VAL A 145 -2.76 14.89 -15.45
N CYS A 146 -1.52 14.46 -15.26
CA CYS A 146 -0.44 14.78 -16.19
C CYS A 146 -0.75 14.29 -17.61
N ASN A 147 -1.26 13.06 -17.74
CA ASN A 147 -1.61 12.50 -19.04
C ASN A 147 -2.74 13.28 -19.70
N GLN A 148 -3.77 13.67 -18.93
CA GLN A 148 -4.87 14.47 -19.47
C GLN A 148 -4.42 15.85 -19.92
N LYS A 149 -3.56 16.50 -19.15
CA LYS A 149 -3.07 17.84 -19.48
C LYS A 149 -2.08 17.83 -20.62
N ASN A 150 -1.34 16.74 -20.80
CA ASN A 150 -0.35 16.59 -21.86
C ASN A 150 -0.94 16.00 -23.14
N GLN A 151 -2.20 15.59 -23.14
CA GLN A 151 -2.84 15.17 -24.38
C GLN A 151 -2.97 16.36 -25.32
N PRO A 152 -2.61 16.20 -26.61
CA PRO A 152 -2.81 17.27 -27.56
C PRO A 152 -4.30 17.59 -27.62
N ASP A 153 -4.59 18.86 -27.54
CA ASP A 153 -5.95 19.37 -27.65
C ASP A 153 -6.56 18.86 -28.95
N LYS A 154 -7.54 17.97 -28.84
CA LYS A 154 -8.33 17.56 -29.98
C LYS A 154 -9.32 18.66 -30.30
N LYS A 155 -8.81 19.87 -30.53
CA LYS A 155 -9.63 20.92 -31.06
C LYS A 155 -9.76 20.67 -32.56
N MET A 156 -10.94 20.32 -32.86
CA MET A 156 -11.33 20.44 -34.25
C MET A 156 -11.73 21.85 -34.54
#